data_a246f909e03695381a42aa7edf783322
#
_entry.id   a246f909e03695381a42aa7edf783322
#
_cell.length_a   1.000
_cell.length_b   1.000
_cell.length_c   1.000
_cell.angle_alpha   90.00
_cell.angle_beta   90.00
_cell.angle_gamma   90.00
#
_symmetry.space_group_name_H-M   'P 1'
#
loop_
_entity.id
_entity.type
_entity.pdbx_description
1 polymer ?
#
loop_
_entity_poly.entity_id
_entity_poly.type
_entity_poly.pdbx_seq_one_letter_code
_entity_poly.pdbx_strand_id
1 'polypeptide(L)'
;MPKKVLIVDDEPSIIVPLQFLMEQNGYETGVAFSGEEAMETISVSHPDLILLDIMLPIIDGFEVCQRVRENPEWNDIRIILLTAMGSEANIAKGLALGADAYITKPFSNSEVIAKVKELICQ
;
A
#
# COMPACT_ATOMS: atom_id res chain seq x y z
N MET A 1 -1.73 20.79 -2.76
CA MET A 1 -1.73 19.92 -1.56
C MET A 1 -0.96 18.65 -1.85
N PRO A 2 -0.06 18.22 -0.96
CA PRO A 2 0.67 16.98 -1.22
C PRO A 2 -0.25 15.77 -1.18
N LYS A 3 0.06 14.78 -1.98
CA LYS A 3 -0.64 13.50 -1.95
C LYS A 3 -0.22 12.72 -0.71
N LYS A 4 -1.11 11.89 -0.21
CA LYS A 4 -0.90 11.12 1.01
C LYS A 4 -0.71 9.65 0.69
N VAL A 5 0.37 9.06 1.21
CA VAL A 5 0.70 7.64 1.06
C VAL A 5 0.61 6.97 2.42
N LEU A 6 -0.19 5.92 2.53
CA LEU A 6 -0.26 5.09 3.73
C LEU A 6 0.61 3.87 3.52
N ILE A 7 1.50 3.60 4.46
CA ILE A 7 2.39 2.42 4.42
C ILE A 7 1.91 1.42 5.46
N VAL A 8 1.57 0.22 5.02
CA VAL A 8 1.03 -0.84 5.89
C VAL A 8 1.95 -2.05 5.85
N ASP A 9 2.63 -2.30 6.96
CA ASP A 9 3.54 -3.44 7.12
C ASP A 9 3.74 -3.64 8.62
N ASP A 10 3.96 -4.86 9.07
CA ASP A 10 4.21 -5.13 10.49
C ASP A 10 5.69 -5.05 10.86
N GLU A 11 6.57 -4.78 9.89
CA GLU A 11 8.01 -4.70 10.09
C GLU A 11 8.50 -3.25 10.03
N PRO A 12 8.98 -2.68 11.17
CA PRO A 12 9.54 -1.33 11.15
C PRO A 12 10.71 -1.17 10.19
N SER A 13 11.48 -2.24 9.95
CA SER A 13 12.61 -2.21 9.01
C SER A 13 12.17 -1.95 7.56
N ILE A 14 10.92 -2.19 7.24
CA ILE A 14 10.33 -1.86 5.94
C ILE A 14 9.70 -0.47 5.97
N ILE A 15 8.94 -0.18 7.03
CA ILE A 15 8.19 1.06 7.14
C ILE A 15 9.08 2.29 7.20
N VAL A 16 10.12 2.29 8.05
CA VAL A 16 10.93 3.48 8.28
C VAL A 16 11.62 3.96 7.00
N PRO A 17 12.31 3.09 6.24
CA PRO A 17 12.91 3.53 4.98
C PRO A 17 11.89 3.99 3.94
N LEU A 18 10.74 3.32 3.85
CA LEU A 18 9.71 3.71 2.88
C LEU A 18 9.09 5.06 3.25
N GLN A 19 8.84 5.30 4.52
CA GLN A 19 8.31 6.58 4.98
C GLN A 19 9.25 7.72 4.62
N PHE A 20 10.55 7.55 4.92
CA PHE A 20 11.56 8.53 4.59
C PHE A 20 11.59 8.80 3.08
N LEU A 21 11.57 7.72 2.28
CA LEU A 21 11.62 7.83 0.83
C LEU A 21 10.42 8.60 0.27
N MET A 22 9.22 8.32 0.78
CA MET A 22 8.02 9.00 0.33
C MET A 22 8.05 10.48 0.72
N GLU A 23 8.48 10.79 1.93
CA GLU A 23 8.58 12.19 2.39
C GLU A 23 9.59 12.97 1.57
N GLN A 24 10.73 12.34 1.21
CA GLN A 24 11.71 12.98 0.34
C GLN A 24 11.16 13.31 -1.05
N ASN A 25 10.15 12.59 -1.48
CA ASN A 25 9.53 12.81 -2.78
C ASN A 25 8.28 13.68 -2.71
N GLY A 26 8.06 14.34 -1.58
CA GLY A 26 7.01 15.33 -1.44
C GLY A 26 5.64 14.80 -1.03
N TYR A 27 5.56 13.55 -0.60
CA TYR A 27 4.29 12.97 -0.14
C TYR A 27 4.13 13.11 1.37
N GLU A 28 2.90 13.31 1.82
CA GLU A 28 2.57 13.11 3.22
C GLU A 28 2.47 11.60 3.48
N THR A 29 2.87 11.16 4.67
CA THR A 29 2.84 9.74 4.99
C THR A 29 2.03 9.46 6.24
N GLY A 30 1.39 8.28 6.22
CA GLY A 30 0.85 7.67 7.42
C GLY A 30 1.38 6.24 7.46
N VAL A 31 1.38 5.64 8.65
CA VAL A 31 1.82 4.26 8.81
C VAL A 31 0.81 3.47 9.60
N ALA A 32 0.68 2.20 9.28
CA ALA A 32 -0.13 1.26 10.02
C ALA A 32 0.64 -0.06 10.13
N PHE A 33 0.61 -0.67 11.31
CA PHE A 33 1.39 -1.88 11.58
C PHE A 33 0.53 -3.15 11.50
N SER A 34 -0.75 -3.01 11.20
CA SER A 34 -1.69 -4.12 11.09
C SER A 34 -2.80 -3.78 10.12
N GLY A 35 -3.56 -4.79 9.70
CA GLY A 35 -4.73 -4.58 8.86
C GLY A 35 -5.81 -3.76 9.56
N GLU A 36 -6.00 -3.98 10.86
CA GLU A 36 -6.98 -3.22 11.65
C GLU A 36 -6.62 -1.74 11.71
N GLU A 37 -5.34 -1.43 11.99
CA GLU A 37 -4.87 -0.04 11.98
C GLU A 37 -5.02 0.58 10.60
N ALA A 38 -4.76 -0.19 9.56
CA ALA A 38 -4.91 0.29 8.19
C ALA A 38 -6.36 0.71 7.92
N MET A 39 -7.32 -0.14 8.27
CA MET A 39 -8.73 0.18 8.05
C MET A 39 -9.16 1.43 8.80
N GLU A 40 -8.72 1.55 10.05
CA GLU A 40 -9.01 2.72 10.86
C GLU A 40 -8.41 3.98 10.26
N THR A 41 -7.15 3.92 9.86
CA THR A 41 -6.45 5.07 9.26
C THR A 41 -7.09 5.48 7.94
N ILE A 42 -7.48 4.52 7.10
CA ILE A 42 -8.13 4.80 5.82
C ILE A 42 -9.42 5.57 6.03
N SER A 43 -10.23 5.16 7.01
CA SER A 43 -11.50 5.81 7.27
C SER A 43 -11.36 7.24 7.79
N VAL A 44 -10.26 7.54 8.46
CA VAL A 44 -10.01 8.88 9.04
C VAL A 44 -9.31 9.79 8.04
N SER A 45 -8.28 9.31 7.37
CA SER A 45 -7.38 10.16 6.59
C SER A 45 -7.56 10.10 5.07
N HIS A 46 -8.26 9.09 4.57
CA HIS A 46 -8.48 8.88 3.13
C HIS A 46 -7.20 9.08 2.30
N PRO A 47 -6.24 8.16 2.38
CA PRO A 47 -4.99 8.30 1.63
C PRO A 47 -5.23 8.21 0.12
N ASP A 48 -4.31 8.78 -0.66
CA ASP A 48 -4.37 8.70 -2.12
C ASP A 48 -3.83 7.36 -2.62
N LEU A 49 -2.89 6.77 -1.88
CA LEU A 49 -2.26 5.51 -2.24
C LEU A 49 -1.89 4.74 -0.98
N ILE A 50 -1.98 3.42 -1.05
CA ILE A 50 -1.60 2.51 0.02
C ILE A 50 -0.50 1.58 -0.49
N LEU A 51 0.64 1.56 0.22
CA LEU A 51 1.67 0.53 0.07
C LEU A 51 1.33 -0.53 1.10
N LEU A 52 0.92 -1.72 0.66
CA LEU A 52 0.23 -2.69 1.50
C LEU A 52 0.91 -4.05 1.46
N ASP A 53 1.50 -4.45 2.59
CA ASP A 53 2.06 -5.80 2.73
C ASP A 53 0.92 -6.82 2.75
N ILE A 54 1.10 -7.93 2.04
CA ILE A 54 0.12 -9.02 2.01
C ILE A 54 0.15 -9.81 3.30
N MET A 55 1.34 -10.06 3.85
CA MET A 55 1.54 -10.98 4.96
C MET A 55 1.35 -10.30 6.32
N LEU A 56 0.12 -9.91 6.62
CA LEU A 56 -0.23 -9.34 7.91
C LEU A 56 -1.05 -10.36 8.71
N PRO A 57 -0.89 -10.39 10.04
CA PRO A 57 -1.70 -11.29 10.88
C PRO A 57 -3.13 -10.81 10.99
N ILE A 58 -4.06 -11.73 11.22
CA ILE A 58 -5.50 -11.51 11.45
C ILE A 58 -6.18 -10.96 10.19
N ILE A 59 -6.09 -9.66 9.92
CA ILE A 59 -6.58 -9.07 8.68
C ILE A 59 -5.37 -8.86 7.77
N ASP A 60 -5.24 -9.70 6.76
CA ASP A 60 -4.09 -9.64 5.85
C ASP A 60 -4.29 -8.58 4.76
N GLY A 61 -3.28 -8.40 3.90
CA GLY A 61 -3.35 -7.40 2.83
C GLY A 61 -4.45 -7.67 1.82
N PHE A 62 -4.77 -8.92 1.56
CA PHE A 62 -5.87 -9.26 0.65
C PHE A 62 -7.20 -8.76 1.19
N GLU A 63 -7.44 -8.96 2.48
CA GLU A 63 -8.68 -8.53 3.10
C GLU A 63 -8.77 -7.01 3.15
N VAL A 64 -7.68 -6.32 3.45
CA VAL A 64 -7.66 -4.84 3.41
C VAL A 64 -8.03 -4.36 1.99
N CYS A 65 -7.40 -4.94 0.98
CA CYS A 65 -7.68 -4.60 -0.42
C CYS A 65 -9.15 -4.81 -0.76
N GLN A 66 -9.69 -5.96 -0.38
CA GLN A 66 -11.10 -6.28 -0.63
C GLN A 66 -12.04 -5.28 0.04
N ARG A 67 -11.79 -4.97 1.32
CA ARG A 67 -12.62 -4.03 2.06
C ARG A 67 -12.58 -2.62 1.47
N VAL A 68 -11.41 -2.19 1.01
CA VAL A 68 -11.28 -0.89 0.36
C VAL A 68 -12.11 -0.85 -0.92
N ARG A 69 -12.03 -1.91 -1.73
CA ARG A 69 -12.74 -1.96 -3.02
C ARG A 69 -14.25 -2.16 -2.86
N GLU A 70 -14.70 -2.66 -1.72
CA GLU A 70 -16.13 -2.80 -1.44
C GLU A 70 -16.77 -1.48 -1.03
N ASN A 71 -15.98 -0.48 -0.67
CA ASN A 71 -16.50 0.83 -0.28
C ASN A 71 -16.43 1.79 -1.48
N PRO A 72 -17.59 2.21 -2.03
CA PRO A 72 -17.58 3.10 -3.20
C PRO A 72 -16.89 4.44 -2.96
N GLU A 73 -16.84 4.91 -1.71
CA GLU A 73 -16.20 6.18 -1.38
C GLU A 73 -14.68 6.10 -1.50
N TRP A 74 -14.11 4.89 -1.55
CA TRP A 74 -12.67 4.65 -1.61
C TRP A 74 -12.19 4.15 -2.98
N ASN A 75 -13.03 4.28 -4.01
CA ASN A 75 -12.68 3.80 -5.36
C ASN A 75 -11.47 4.52 -5.96
N ASP A 76 -11.19 5.74 -5.50
CA ASP A 76 -10.06 6.54 -5.98
C ASP A 76 -8.73 6.19 -5.30
N ILE A 77 -8.76 5.41 -4.23
CA ILE A 77 -7.52 5.02 -3.52
C ILE A 77 -6.77 4.00 -4.37
N ARG A 78 -5.49 4.29 -4.64
CA ARG A 78 -4.61 3.36 -5.36
C ARG A 78 -3.99 2.39 -4.37
N ILE A 79 -3.85 1.13 -4.76
CA ILE A 79 -3.27 0.09 -3.90
C ILE A 79 -2.12 -0.57 -4.62
N ILE A 80 -0.94 -0.55 -3.98
CA ILE A 80 0.24 -1.29 -4.42
C ILE A 80 0.50 -2.37 -3.37
N LEU A 81 0.48 -3.63 -3.79
CA LEU A 81 0.77 -4.74 -2.89
C LEU A 81 2.28 -4.96 -2.80
N LEU A 82 2.77 -5.19 -1.59
CA LEU A 82 4.15 -5.59 -1.34
C LEU A 82 4.16 -7.10 -1.12
N THR A 83 4.87 -7.84 -1.96
CA THR A 83 4.79 -9.30 -1.98
C THR A 83 6.18 -9.93 -2.05
N ALA A 84 6.32 -11.16 -1.55
CA ALA A 84 7.58 -11.89 -1.64
C ALA A 84 7.85 -12.32 -3.08
N MET A 85 9.13 -12.48 -3.41
CA MET A 85 9.52 -13.03 -4.71
C MET A 85 8.94 -14.42 -4.91
N GLY A 86 8.56 -14.73 -6.15
CA GLY A 86 8.02 -16.03 -6.49
C GLY A 86 6.56 -16.26 -6.11
N SER A 87 5.87 -15.21 -5.61
CA SER A 87 4.48 -15.31 -5.17
C SER A 87 3.49 -14.99 -6.28
N GLU A 88 3.64 -15.61 -7.44
CA GLU A 88 2.80 -15.30 -8.61
C GLU A 88 1.32 -15.49 -8.35
N ALA A 89 0.96 -16.55 -7.60
CA ALA A 89 -0.44 -16.78 -7.22
C ALA A 89 -0.98 -15.67 -6.35
N ASN A 90 -0.15 -15.14 -5.43
CA ASN A 90 -0.54 -14.03 -4.57
C ASN A 90 -0.72 -12.73 -5.37
N ILE A 91 0.14 -12.51 -6.35
CA ILE A 91 0.04 -11.36 -7.23
C ILE A 91 -1.28 -11.41 -8.00
N ALA A 92 -1.59 -12.55 -8.61
CA ALA A 92 -2.82 -12.73 -9.37
C ALA A 92 -4.05 -12.54 -8.49
N LYS A 93 -4.04 -13.08 -7.28
CA LYS A 93 -5.14 -12.92 -6.31
C LYS A 93 -5.34 -11.45 -5.94
N GLY A 94 -4.24 -10.75 -5.64
CA GLY A 94 -4.33 -9.33 -5.26
C GLY A 94 -4.89 -8.45 -6.37
N LEU A 95 -4.42 -8.67 -7.60
CA LEU A 95 -4.92 -7.92 -8.75
C LEU A 95 -6.40 -8.22 -9.00
N ALA A 96 -6.82 -9.48 -8.84
CA ALA A 96 -8.22 -9.86 -8.97
C ALA A 96 -9.10 -9.22 -7.90
N LEU A 97 -8.55 -8.94 -6.72
CA LEU A 97 -9.28 -8.28 -5.63
C LEU A 97 -9.30 -6.76 -5.78
N GLY A 98 -8.62 -6.22 -6.78
CA GLY A 98 -8.70 -4.79 -7.09
C GLY A 98 -7.45 -3.98 -6.80
N ALA A 99 -6.32 -4.61 -6.51
CA ALA A 99 -5.05 -3.89 -6.41
C ALA A 99 -4.65 -3.32 -7.77
N ASP A 100 -4.02 -2.15 -7.77
CA ASP A 100 -3.61 -1.48 -9.00
C ASP A 100 -2.25 -1.96 -9.49
N ALA A 101 -1.39 -2.39 -8.58
CA ALA A 101 -0.05 -2.83 -8.93
C ALA A 101 0.54 -3.66 -7.79
N TYR A 102 1.74 -4.18 -8.02
CA TYR A 102 2.50 -4.88 -6.99
C TYR A 102 3.98 -4.55 -7.11
N ILE A 103 4.71 -4.73 -6.00
CA ILE A 103 6.16 -4.59 -5.95
C ILE A 103 6.67 -5.80 -5.17
N THR A 104 7.66 -6.51 -5.70
CA THR A 104 8.22 -7.69 -5.04
C THR A 104 9.33 -7.28 -4.08
N LYS A 105 9.39 -7.92 -2.92
CA LYS A 105 10.47 -7.76 -1.94
C LYS A 105 11.58 -8.76 -2.27
N PRO A 106 12.86 -8.36 -2.22
CA PRO A 106 13.36 -7.01 -1.95
C PRO A 106 13.16 -6.08 -3.15
N PHE A 107 12.94 -4.81 -2.87
CA PHE A 107 12.72 -3.82 -3.92
C PHE A 107 13.77 -2.71 -3.82
N SER A 108 13.96 -2.00 -4.95
CA SER A 108 14.82 -0.82 -4.97
C SER A 108 13.98 0.43 -4.72
N ASN A 109 14.65 1.49 -4.26
CA ASN A 109 13.98 2.78 -4.06
C ASN A 109 13.40 3.31 -5.37
N SER A 110 14.12 3.14 -6.47
CA SER A 110 13.68 3.63 -7.78
C SER A 110 12.42 2.91 -8.27
N GLU A 111 12.28 1.61 -7.99
CA GLU A 111 11.06 0.88 -8.33
C GLU A 111 9.84 1.42 -7.59
N VAL A 112 10.00 1.67 -6.28
CA VAL A 112 8.91 2.19 -5.47
C VAL A 112 8.50 3.57 -5.94
N ILE A 113 9.46 4.47 -6.12
CA ILE A 113 9.20 5.84 -6.56
C ILE A 113 8.49 5.84 -7.91
N ALA A 114 8.99 5.05 -8.87
CA ALA A 114 8.41 5.00 -10.20
C ALA A 114 6.96 4.53 -10.17
N LYS A 115 6.69 3.47 -9.41
CA LYS A 115 5.34 2.90 -9.34
C LYS A 115 4.37 3.85 -8.64
N VAL A 116 4.80 4.48 -7.56
CA VAL A 116 3.97 5.45 -6.83
C VAL A 116 3.64 6.65 -7.73
N LYS A 117 4.63 7.21 -8.41
CA LYS A 117 4.40 8.35 -9.30
C LYS A 117 3.48 8.00 -10.45
N GLU A 118 3.64 6.81 -11.03
CA GLU A 118 2.78 6.35 -12.11
C GLU A 118 1.31 6.35 -11.71
N LEU A 119 1.00 5.91 -10.49
CA LEU A 119 -0.39 5.77 -10.05
C LEU A 119 -0.96 7.07 -9.48
N ILE A 120 -0.16 7.86 -8.78
CA ILE A 120 -0.64 9.08 -8.12
C ILE A 120 -0.77 10.24 -9.10
N CYS A 121 0.13 10.33 -10.07
CA CYS A 121 0.14 11.47 -11.01
C CYS A 121 -0.93 11.39 -12.10
N GLN A 122 -1.76 10.38 -12.06
CA GLN A 122 -2.85 10.25 -13.04
C GLN A 122 -4.14 10.97 -12.57
#